data_3534428d6a19e9de94c5511060edc51f
#
_entry.id   3534428d6a19e9de94c5511060edc51f
#
_cell.length_a   1.000
_cell.length_b   1.000
_cell.length_c   1.000
_cell.angle_alpha   90.00
_cell.angle_beta   90.00
_cell.angle_gamma   90.00
#
_symmetry.space_group_name_H-M   'P 1'
#
loop_
_entity.id
_entity.type
_entity.pdbx_description
1 polymer ?
#
loop_
_entity_poly.entity_id
_entity_poly.type
_entity_poly.pdbx_seq_one_letter_code
_entity_poly.pdbx_strand_id
1 'polypeptide(L)'
;MIENSQENPVTGKHLKEWGHRPGKHFPALLTKANEMRSEGGGLVRIRQELDGEIPLAPVTMDLRARGEVAFHENIDVDHPDEEENVTKVRETMTALMRTPTIEAGAIMPDACPAGPVGTIPVGGVVAARNAIHPGMHSADICCSVMITDLGNADPKAVLDAAQSVTHFGPGGRPQGKRFTTSIKLLDAFRENPFLDNPKSVRMAQEHMGTQGDGNHFLFVGRSRKTGRTAIVTHHGSRGPGAVLYKHGMHVAEKFRKELSPETAKQNAWIPADTEEGRDYWEALQLIRKWTKANHNAIHQATVEAARVGDVGERFWNEHNFVFKRGDIYYHGKGATPAWDGYASDATGLTLIPLNMSEPVLVVRGKDADHGLGFSPHGAGRNFSRTEHKRRMGSVTPEQMLKAETEGLDVRFHAGGVDASELPSSYKNADNVVAQIKSYDLAEIEDYIDPYGCIMAGDVPPFWKNKKKGRR
;
A
#
# COMPACT_ATOMS: atom_id res chain seq x y z
N MET A 1 49.29 -34.42 45.33
CA MET A 1 49.17 -34.00 43.94
C MET A 1 47.67 -33.81 43.65
N ILE A 2 47.22 -32.57 43.63
CA ILE A 2 45.82 -32.26 43.26
C ILE A 2 45.86 -32.01 41.77
N GLU A 3 45.32 -32.95 40.99
CA GLU A 3 45.12 -32.76 39.54
C GLU A 3 44.18 -31.60 39.34
N ASN A 4 44.71 -30.50 38.79
CA ASN A 4 43.97 -29.38 38.29
C ASN A 4 43.25 -29.85 37.03
N SER A 5 42.03 -30.38 37.15
CA SER A 5 41.14 -30.59 36.02
C SER A 5 40.74 -29.22 35.48
N GLN A 6 41.46 -28.73 34.47
CA GLN A 6 41.03 -27.63 33.66
C GLN A 6 39.67 -28.03 33.05
N GLU A 7 38.59 -27.55 33.69
CA GLU A 7 37.26 -27.78 33.18
C GLU A 7 37.09 -27.05 31.84
N ASN A 8 36.66 -27.76 30.83
CA ASN A 8 36.50 -27.23 29.48
C ASN A 8 35.60 -25.95 29.48
N PRO A 9 36.01 -24.92 28.74
CA PRO A 9 35.27 -23.67 28.68
C PRO A 9 33.89 -23.87 28.05
N VAL A 10 32.95 -23.00 28.44
CA VAL A 10 31.62 -22.90 27.78
C VAL A 10 31.81 -22.39 26.36
N THR A 11 31.23 -23.06 25.41
CA THR A 11 31.33 -22.73 23.98
C THR A 11 29.98 -22.32 23.42
N GLY A 12 29.96 -21.73 22.23
CA GLY A 12 28.72 -21.40 21.52
C GLY A 12 27.84 -22.64 21.24
N LYS A 13 28.40 -23.86 21.27
CA LYS A 13 27.65 -25.10 21.18
C LYS A 13 26.80 -25.32 22.42
N HIS A 14 27.37 -25.15 23.62
CA HIS A 14 26.66 -25.27 24.87
C HIS A 14 25.51 -24.26 24.96
N LEU A 15 25.72 -22.97 24.57
CA LEU A 15 24.66 -21.98 24.55
C LEU A 15 23.50 -22.37 23.62
N LYS A 16 23.82 -22.95 22.45
CA LYS A 16 22.79 -23.43 21.52
C LYS A 16 22.02 -24.63 22.09
N GLU A 17 22.69 -25.57 22.74
CA GLU A 17 22.07 -26.72 23.39
C GLU A 17 21.19 -26.31 24.59
N TRP A 18 21.50 -25.17 25.21
CA TRP A 18 20.68 -24.55 26.25
C TRP A 18 19.51 -23.72 25.74
N GLY A 19 19.33 -23.61 24.38
CA GLY A 19 18.23 -22.92 23.75
C GLY A 19 18.53 -21.47 23.35
N HIS A 20 19.74 -20.97 23.58
CA HIS A 20 20.11 -19.62 23.19
C HIS A 20 20.39 -19.54 21.68
N ARG A 21 19.85 -18.51 21.03
CA ARG A 21 20.09 -18.29 19.60
C ARG A 21 21.31 -17.40 19.37
N PRO A 22 22.15 -17.68 18.36
CA PRO A 22 23.25 -16.81 17.98
C PRO A 22 22.78 -15.39 17.65
N GLY A 23 23.38 -14.39 18.28
CA GLY A 23 23.05 -12.98 18.10
C GLY A 23 24.13 -12.07 18.70
N LYS A 24 23.90 -10.75 18.68
CA LYS A 24 24.84 -9.73 19.21
C LYS A 24 25.18 -9.95 20.70
N HIS A 25 24.29 -10.56 21.47
CA HIS A 25 24.45 -10.89 22.88
C HIS A 25 25.33 -12.13 23.12
N PHE A 26 25.54 -12.99 22.11
CA PHE A 26 26.23 -14.26 22.25
C PHE A 26 27.67 -14.15 22.79
N PRO A 27 28.49 -13.16 22.34
CA PRO A 27 29.81 -12.93 22.93
C PRO A 27 29.76 -12.57 24.42
N ALA A 28 28.86 -11.69 24.83
CA ALA A 28 28.70 -11.28 26.22
C ALA A 28 28.31 -12.48 27.13
N LEU A 29 27.37 -13.31 26.65
CA LEU A 29 27.00 -14.54 27.35
C LEU A 29 28.16 -15.53 27.51
N LEU A 30 28.97 -15.72 26.45
CA LEU A 30 30.15 -16.58 26.51
C LEU A 30 31.18 -16.05 27.50
N THR A 31 31.38 -14.72 27.54
CA THR A 31 32.28 -14.09 28.52
C THR A 31 31.77 -14.37 29.93
N LYS A 32 30.52 -14.05 30.23
CA LYS A 32 29.93 -14.30 31.56
C LYS A 32 29.93 -15.77 31.95
N ALA A 33 29.56 -16.67 31.03
CA ALA A 33 29.59 -18.11 31.26
C ALA A 33 31.01 -18.64 31.61
N ASN A 34 32.03 -18.10 30.94
CA ASN A 34 33.40 -18.52 31.16
C ASN A 34 34.03 -17.89 32.41
N GLU A 35 33.60 -16.67 32.81
CA GLU A 35 33.93 -16.10 34.12
C GLU A 35 33.39 -16.96 35.25
N MET A 36 32.09 -17.32 35.20
CA MET A 36 31.48 -18.24 36.18
C MET A 36 32.14 -19.62 36.18
N ARG A 37 32.61 -20.09 35.01
CA ARG A 37 33.33 -21.36 34.88
C ARG A 37 34.68 -21.31 35.57
N SER A 38 35.39 -20.19 35.40
CA SER A 38 36.70 -19.96 36.04
C SER A 38 36.61 -19.85 37.57
N GLU A 39 35.44 -19.45 38.09
CA GLU A 39 35.12 -19.41 39.51
C GLU A 39 34.65 -20.75 40.09
N GLY A 40 34.70 -21.82 39.30
CA GLY A 40 34.34 -23.17 39.70
C GLY A 40 32.84 -23.50 39.53
N GLY A 41 32.11 -22.68 38.77
CA GLY A 41 30.69 -22.91 38.47
C GLY A 41 30.46 -24.14 37.59
N GLY A 42 29.59 -25.06 38.02
CA GLY A 42 29.16 -26.18 37.21
C GLY A 42 28.23 -25.77 36.05
N LEU A 43 28.24 -26.50 34.92
CA LEU A 43 27.45 -26.18 33.73
C LEU A 43 25.96 -26.01 34.00
N VAL A 44 25.40 -26.75 34.94
CA VAL A 44 23.96 -26.64 35.32
C VAL A 44 23.64 -25.28 35.94
N ARG A 45 24.50 -24.83 36.88
CA ARG A 45 24.35 -23.52 37.53
C ARG A 45 24.52 -22.38 36.55
N ILE A 46 25.55 -22.47 35.67
CA ILE A 46 25.80 -21.47 34.64
C ILE A 46 24.59 -21.38 33.70
N ARG A 47 24.03 -22.51 33.26
CA ARG A 47 22.80 -22.51 32.46
C ARG A 47 21.66 -21.82 33.18
N GLN A 48 21.35 -22.15 34.43
CA GLN A 48 20.25 -21.55 35.21
C GLN A 48 20.41 -20.03 35.35
N GLU A 49 21.62 -19.54 35.56
CA GLU A 49 21.91 -18.11 35.67
C GLU A 49 21.77 -17.40 34.34
N LEU A 50 22.15 -18.02 33.22
CA LEU A 50 22.03 -17.47 31.88
C LEU A 50 20.58 -17.55 31.34
N ASP A 51 19.81 -18.58 31.68
CA ASP A 51 18.40 -18.72 31.29
C ASP A 51 17.53 -17.57 31.83
N GLY A 52 17.91 -16.94 32.96
CA GLY A 52 17.24 -15.76 33.53
C GLY A 52 17.55 -14.45 32.80
N GLU A 53 18.58 -14.38 31.97
CA GLU A 53 18.99 -13.15 31.28
C GLU A 53 18.55 -13.05 29.84
N ILE A 54 18.04 -14.13 29.27
CA ILE A 54 17.64 -14.15 27.87
C ILE A 54 16.15 -14.47 27.77
N PRO A 55 15.39 -13.67 27.04
CA PRO A 55 14.01 -14.04 26.72
C PRO A 55 14.00 -15.44 26.10
N LEU A 56 13.13 -16.30 26.60
CA LEU A 56 12.85 -17.60 26.02
C LEU A 56 12.72 -17.43 24.49
N ALA A 57 13.29 -18.39 23.74
CA ALA A 57 13.10 -18.39 22.29
C ALA A 57 11.60 -18.22 22.00
N PRO A 58 11.21 -17.29 21.11
CA PRO A 58 9.79 -17.09 20.80
C PRO A 58 9.20 -18.43 20.39
N VAL A 59 8.03 -18.73 20.95
CA VAL A 59 7.27 -19.93 20.59
C VAL A 59 6.95 -19.81 19.09
N THR A 60 7.34 -20.83 18.31
CA THR A 60 6.99 -20.86 16.88
C THR A 60 5.48 -21.02 16.73
N MET A 61 4.93 -20.28 15.77
CA MET A 61 3.52 -20.33 15.40
C MET A 61 3.37 -21.17 14.13
N ASP A 62 2.56 -22.20 14.20
CA ASP A 62 2.21 -23.02 13.04
C ASP A 62 1.16 -22.32 12.17
N LEU A 63 1.09 -22.71 10.90
CA LEU A 63 -0.03 -22.27 10.05
C LEU A 63 -1.33 -22.80 10.62
N ARG A 64 -2.36 -21.95 10.64
CA ARG A 64 -3.72 -22.36 11.00
C ARG A 64 -4.26 -23.42 10.04
N ALA A 65 -5.21 -24.23 10.51
CA ALA A 65 -5.91 -25.17 9.65
C ALA A 65 -6.72 -24.42 8.58
N ARG A 66 -6.91 -25.06 7.42
CA ARG A 66 -7.72 -24.47 6.35
C ARG A 66 -9.17 -24.30 6.83
N GLY A 67 -9.71 -23.08 6.71
CA GLY A 67 -11.07 -22.75 7.13
C GLY A 67 -11.22 -22.47 8.64
N GLU A 68 -10.14 -22.48 9.42
CA GLU A 68 -10.16 -22.12 10.85
C GLU A 68 -10.55 -20.66 11.06
N VAL A 69 -10.06 -19.78 10.21
CA VAL A 69 -10.45 -18.37 10.18
C VAL A 69 -11.21 -18.12 8.87
N ALA A 70 -12.45 -17.65 8.99
CA ALA A 70 -13.28 -17.27 7.86
C ALA A 70 -12.98 -15.84 7.41
N PHE A 71 -13.41 -15.50 6.20
CA PHE A 71 -13.45 -14.14 5.69
C PHE A 71 -14.83 -13.81 5.12
N HIS A 72 -15.17 -12.53 5.14
CA HIS A 72 -16.43 -12.04 4.58
C HIS A 72 -16.30 -11.78 3.09
N GLU A 73 -17.35 -12.13 2.33
CA GLU A 73 -17.43 -11.88 0.89
C GLU A 73 -18.48 -10.79 0.63
N ASN A 74 -18.05 -9.62 0.15
CA ASN A 74 -18.92 -8.50 -0.20
C ASN A 74 -18.87 -8.28 -1.72
N ILE A 75 -19.04 -9.36 -2.49
CA ILE A 75 -18.99 -9.33 -3.95
C ILE A 75 -19.97 -10.33 -4.54
N ASP A 76 -20.80 -9.85 -5.45
CA ASP A 76 -21.64 -10.68 -6.32
C ASP A 76 -20.98 -10.84 -7.69
N VAL A 77 -21.21 -11.97 -8.32
CA VAL A 77 -20.64 -12.29 -9.63
C VAL A 77 -21.76 -12.20 -10.67
N ASP A 78 -21.65 -11.23 -11.56
CA ASP A 78 -22.65 -10.98 -12.60
C ASP A 78 -22.20 -11.42 -14.01
N HIS A 79 -20.92 -11.78 -14.17
CA HIS A 79 -20.36 -12.14 -15.47
C HIS A 79 -19.37 -13.32 -15.37
N PRO A 80 -19.33 -14.25 -16.35
CA PRO A 80 -18.41 -15.40 -16.32
C PRO A 80 -16.93 -15.06 -16.14
N ASP A 81 -16.46 -13.94 -16.68
CA ASP A 81 -15.07 -13.48 -16.50
C ASP A 81 -14.79 -13.06 -15.04
N GLU A 82 -15.80 -12.56 -14.34
CA GLU A 82 -15.70 -12.25 -12.90
C GLU A 82 -15.66 -13.51 -12.05
N GLU A 83 -16.41 -14.55 -12.42
CA GLU A 83 -16.41 -15.85 -11.71
C GLU A 83 -15.00 -16.43 -11.58
N GLU A 84 -14.22 -16.42 -12.67
CA GLU A 84 -12.84 -16.89 -12.66
C GLU A 84 -11.97 -16.06 -11.71
N ASN A 85 -12.13 -14.72 -11.74
CA ASN A 85 -11.40 -13.81 -10.86
C ASN A 85 -11.76 -14.01 -9.38
N VAL A 86 -13.05 -14.07 -9.07
CA VAL A 86 -13.54 -14.23 -7.70
C VAL A 86 -13.15 -15.60 -7.15
N THR A 87 -13.18 -16.65 -7.96
CA THR A 87 -12.68 -17.98 -7.59
C THR A 87 -11.20 -17.91 -7.18
N LYS A 88 -10.35 -17.24 -7.95
CA LYS A 88 -8.93 -17.04 -7.60
C LYS A 88 -8.75 -16.18 -6.34
N VAL A 89 -9.60 -15.17 -6.13
CA VAL A 89 -9.62 -14.36 -4.92
C VAL A 89 -9.97 -15.23 -3.70
N ARG A 90 -11.00 -16.08 -3.79
CA ARG A 90 -11.38 -17.01 -2.72
C ARG A 90 -10.27 -17.99 -2.36
N GLU A 91 -9.62 -18.59 -3.36
CA GLU A 91 -8.47 -19.47 -3.15
C GLU A 91 -7.33 -18.74 -2.43
N THR A 92 -7.04 -17.53 -2.88
CA THR A 92 -6.01 -16.66 -2.32
C THR A 92 -6.32 -16.29 -0.88
N MET A 93 -7.56 -15.86 -0.58
CA MET A 93 -7.96 -15.53 0.78
C MET A 93 -7.94 -16.76 1.68
N THR A 94 -8.44 -17.91 1.23
CA THR A 94 -8.39 -19.18 1.99
C THR A 94 -6.95 -19.56 2.38
N ALA A 95 -5.98 -19.35 1.48
CA ALA A 95 -4.57 -19.60 1.79
C ALA A 95 -3.99 -18.54 2.75
N LEU A 96 -4.37 -17.27 2.56
CA LEU A 96 -3.91 -16.13 3.37
C LEU A 96 -4.38 -16.24 4.81
N MET A 97 -5.64 -16.65 5.06
CA MET A 97 -6.25 -16.81 6.39
C MET A 97 -5.55 -17.87 7.25
N ARG A 98 -4.68 -18.69 6.69
CA ARG A 98 -3.83 -19.64 7.44
C ARG A 98 -2.66 -18.97 8.16
N THR A 99 -2.37 -17.69 7.87
CA THR A 99 -1.29 -16.95 8.55
C THR A 99 -1.62 -16.77 10.03
N PRO A 100 -0.73 -17.15 10.97
CA PRO A 100 -1.08 -17.28 12.40
C PRO A 100 -1.61 -16.01 13.06
N THR A 101 -1.17 -14.85 12.60
CA THR A 101 -1.51 -13.53 13.17
C THR A 101 -2.84 -12.97 12.66
N ILE A 102 -3.42 -13.55 11.60
CA ILE A 102 -4.66 -13.03 10.99
C ILE A 102 -5.86 -13.57 11.77
N GLU A 103 -6.77 -12.69 12.16
CA GLU A 103 -7.98 -13.01 12.92
C GLU A 103 -9.27 -12.87 12.12
N ALA A 104 -9.25 -12.02 11.07
CA ALA A 104 -10.40 -11.82 10.21
C ALA A 104 -9.95 -11.35 8.83
N GLY A 105 -10.80 -11.54 7.82
CA GLY A 105 -10.61 -11.05 6.47
C GLY A 105 -11.91 -10.61 5.82
N ALA A 106 -11.82 -9.77 4.79
CA ALA A 106 -12.94 -9.40 3.95
C ALA A 106 -12.46 -9.13 2.52
N ILE A 107 -13.36 -9.35 1.55
CA ILE A 107 -13.17 -8.93 0.16
C ILE A 107 -14.28 -7.96 -0.24
N MET A 108 -13.92 -6.98 -1.05
CA MET A 108 -14.79 -5.89 -1.49
C MET A 108 -15.33 -6.15 -2.92
N PRO A 109 -16.35 -5.42 -3.40
CA PRO A 109 -16.91 -5.55 -4.75
C PRO A 109 -15.87 -5.43 -5.88
N ASP A 110 -14.82 -4.67 -5.67
CA ASP A 110 -13.73 -4.45 -6.62
C ASP A 110 -12.62 -5.51 -6.55
N ALA A 111 -12.82 -6.61 -5.80
CA ALA A 111 -11.77 -7.60 -5.59
C ALA A 111 -11.28 -8.24 -6.89
N CYS A 112 -9.94 -8.32 -7.01
CA CYS A 112 -9.28 -9.04 -8.09
C CYS A 112 -7.92 -9.61 -7.65
N PRO A 113 -7.42 -10.70 -8.28
CA PRO A 113 -6.15 -11.31 -7.91
C PRO A 113 -4.96 -10.36 -8.11
N ALA A 114 -3.98 -10.42 -7.22
CA ALA A 114 -2.80 -9.55 -7.28
C ALA A 114 -1.53 -10.27 -6.83
N GLY A 115 -1.09 -11.23 -7.59
CA GLY A 115 0.11 -12.02 -7.32
C GLY A 115 -0.16 -13.51 -7.14
N PRO A 116 0.81 -14.28 -6.62
CA PRO A 116 0.64 -15.71 -6.33
C PRO A 116 -0.46 -15.97 -5.29
N VAL A 117 -1.03 -17.19 -5.32
CA VAL A 117 -2.01 -17.66 -4.32
C VAL A 117 -1.49 -17.42 -2.89
N GLY A 118 -2.35 -16.90 -2.03
CA GLY A 118 -2.00 -16.49 -0.66
C GLY A 118 -1.42 -15.08 -0.53
N THR A 119 -1.31 -14.32 -1.63
CA THR A 119 -1.03 -12.87 -1.57
C THR A 119 -2.34 -12.12 -1.43
N ILE A 120 -2.44 -11.16 -0.51
CA ILE A 120 -3.66 -10.36 -0.36
C ILE A 120 -4.12 -9.80 -1.71
N PRO A 121 -5.38 -10.01 -2.13
CA PRO A 121 -5.90 -9.49 -3.40
C PRO A 121 -6.08 -7.96 -3.33
N VAL A 122 -6.24 -7.31 -4.48
CA VAL A 122 -6.84 -5.96 -4.50
C VAL A 122 -8.28 -6.08 -4.02
N GLY A 123 -8.82 -5.09 -3.34
CA GLY A 123 -10.12 -5.17 -2.66
C GLY A 123 -10.10 -6.10 -1.44
N GLY A 124 -8.93 -6.52 -0.98
CA GLY A 124 -8.77 -7.38 0.20
C GLY A 124 -8.42 -6.61 1.46
N VAL A 125 -8.99 -7.03 2.58
CA VAL A 125 -8.68 -6.53 3.92
C VAL A 125 -8.41 -7.70 4.84
N VAL A 126 -7.39 -7.56 5.70
CA VAL A 126 -7.15 -8.49 6.80
C VAL A 126 -6.91 -7.75 8.10
N ALA A 127 -7.43 -8.31 9.20
CA ALA A 127 -7.19 -7.88 10.57
C ALA A 127 -6.15 -8.81 11.20
N ALA A 128 -5.03 -8.26 11.67
CA ALA A 128 -3.95 -9.02 12.27
C ALA A 128 -3.65 -8.51 13.69
N ARG A 129 -3.51 -9.43 14.65
CA ARG A 129 -3.22 -9.08 16.04
C ARG A 129 -1.73 -8.89 16.24
N ASN A 130 -1.35 -7.74 16.80
CA ASN A 130 0.05 -7.38 17.14
C ASN A 130 1.05 -7.65 16.01
N ALA A 131 0.64 -7.50 14.75
CA ALA A 131 1.44 -7.83 13.58
C ALA A 131 1.25 -6.83 12.45
N ILE A 132 2.36 -6.31 11.93
CA ILE A 132 2.37 -5.45 10.74
C ILE A 132 2.99 -6.24 9.59
N HIS A 133 2.22 -6.46 8.53
CA HIS A 133 2.61 -7.24 7.35
C HIS A 133 2.97 -6.30 6.19
N PRO A 134 4.24 -6.06 5.89
CA PRO A 134 4.62 -5.17 4.79
C PRO A 134 4.09 -5.63 3.43
N GLY A 135 3.96 -6.94 3.21
CA GLY A 135 3.41 -7.49 1.98
C GLY A 135 1.90 -7.26 1.78
N MET A 136 1.17 -6.93 2.85
CA MET A 136 -0.30 -6.83 2.81
C MET A 136 -0.83 -5.42 2.57
N HIS A 137 0.01 -4.39 2.60
CA HIS A 137 -0.37 -3.02 2.22
C HIS A 137 0.16 -2.61 0.84
N SER A 138 0.67 -3.56 0.04
CA SER A 138 1.27 -3.32 -1.28
C SER A 138 2.64 -2.63 -1.26
N ALA A 139 3.40 -2.78 -2.36
CA ALA A 139 4.64 -2.02 -2.60
C ALA A 139 4.36 -0.53 -2.87
N ASP A 140 3.15 -0.19 -3.32
CA ASP A 140 2.67 1.18 -3.47
C ASP A 140 2.00 1.63 -2.15
N ILE A 141 2.83 1.72 -1.11
CA ILE A 141 2.40 2.15 0.22
C ILE A 141 1.68 3.50 0.13
N CYS A 142 0.55 3.61 0.82
CA CYS A 142 -0.21 4.85 0.89
C CYS A 142 -0.66 5.34 -0.50
N CYS A 143 -1.00 4.40 -1.43
CA CYS A 143 -1.77 4.81 -2.59
C CYS A 143 -3.08 5.41 -2.10
N SER A 144 -3.42 6.58 -2.63
CA SER A 144 -4.42 7.45 -2.03
C SER A 144 -5.07 8.35 -3.06
N VAL A 145 -6.22 8.88 -2.70
CA VAL A 145 -6.99 9.82 -3.52
C VAL A 145 -7.20 11.11 -2.74
N MET A 146 -6.99 12.25 -3.37
CA MET A 146 -7.29 13.57 -2.82
C MET A 146 -8.20 14.35 -3.74
N ILE A 147 -9.18 15.04 -3.19
CA ILE A 147 -10.06 16.00 -3.89
C ILE A 147 -9.86 17.42 -3.37
N THR A 148 -10.01 18.40 -4.24
CA THR A 148 -10.18 19.82 -3.87
C THR A 148 -11.31 20.43 -4.69
N ASP A 149 -12.24 21.06 -4.02
CA ASP A 149 -13.28 21.88 -4.63
C ASP A 149 -12.67 23.19 -5.14
N LEU A 150 -12.91 23.51 -6.41
CA LEU A 150 -12.38 24.68 -7.11
C LEU A 150 -13.49 25.69 -7.50
N GLY A 151 -14.61 25.64 -6.82
CA GLY A 151 -15.70 26.57 -7.05
C GLY A 151 -16.27 26.50 -8.47
N ASN A 152 -16.53 27.65 -9.03
CA ASN A 152 -17.04 27.77 -10.39
C ASN A 152 -15.95 27.87 -11.46
N ALA A 153 -14.73 27.39 -11.17
CA ALA A 153 -13.64 27.39 -12.15
C ALA A 153 -14.04 26.62 -13.42
N ASP A 154 -13.58 27.09 -14.58
CA ASP A 154 -13.79 26.38 -15.84
C ASP A 154 -12.98 25.07 -15.84
N PRO A 155 -13.61 23.88 -15.98
CA PRO A 155 -12.89 22.59 -15.96
C PRO A 155 -11.79 22.49 -17.00
N LYS A 156 -12.01 23.08 -18.19
CA LYS A 156 -10.99 23.08 -19.26
C LYS A 156 -9.75 23.86 -18.82
N ALA A 157 -9.94 25.05 -18.28
CA ALA A 157 -8.83 25.88 -17.80
C ALA A 157 -8.08 25.19 -16.64
N VAL A 158 -8.79 24.50 -15.74
CA VAL A 158 -8.18 23.71 -14.66
C VAL A 158 -7.36 22.54 -15.23
N LEU A 159 -7.89 21.78 -16.20
CA LEU A 159 -7.19 20.66 -16.81
C LEU A 159 -5.96 21.11 -17.61
N ASP A 160 -6.03 22.24 -18.34
CA ASP A 160 -4.91 22.83 -19.05
C ASP A 160 -3.80 23.28 -18.08
N ALA A 161 -4.18 23.93 -16.98
CA ALA A 161 -3.25 24.32 -15.92
C ALA A 161 -2.60 23.10 -15.26
N ALA A 162 -3.38 22.07 -14.94
CA ALA A 162 -2.89 20.81 -14.39
C ALA A 162 -1.88 20.14 -15.33
N GLN A 163 -2.17 20.11 -16.64
CA GLN A 163 -1.23 19.56 -17.64
C GLN A 163 0.11 20.30 -17.65
N SER A 164 0.11 21.61 -17.40
CA SER A 164 1.33 22.42 -17.40
C SER A 164 2.23 22.20 -16.18
N VAL A 165 1.67 21.80 -15.05
CA VAL A 165 2.38 21.65 -13.76
C VAL A 165 2.60 20.22 -13.32
N THR A 166 1.86 19.26 -13.86
CA THR A 166 1.94 17.85 -13.47
C THR A 166 3.22 17.18 -13.98
N HIS A 167 3.58 16.04 -13.36
CA HIS A 167 4.71 15.21 -13.75
C HIS A 167 4.39 13.75 -13.53
N PHE A 168 4.30 12.99 -14.60
CA PHE A 168 4.10 11.55 -14.60
C PHE A 168 5.37 10.80 -15.00
N GLY A 169 5.33 9.49 -14.87
CA GLY A 169 6.40 8.58 -15.22
C GLY A 169 7.31 8.19 -14.06
N PRO A 170 8.27 7.30 -14.32
CA PRO A 170 9.22 6.85 -13.31
C PRO A 170 10.22 7.96 -12.97
N GLY A 171 10.64 7.97 -11.68
CA GLY A 171 11.65 8.94 -11.20
C GLY A 171 11.05 10.22 -10.66
N GLY A 172 11.93 11.18 -10.38
CA GLY A 172 11.61 12.48 -9.81
C GLY A 172 11.63 13.62 -10.82
N ARG A 173 11.29 14.81 -10.37
CA ARG A 173 11.34 16.04 -11.18
C ARG A 173 12.77 16.44 -11.47
N PRO A 174 13.04 16.99 -12.67
CA PRO A 174 14.32 17.64 -12.98
C PRO A 174 14.67 18.73 -11.94
N GLN A 175 15.96 18.91 -11.66
CA GLN A 175 16.44 19.79 -10.56
C GLN A 175 15.81 21.19 -10.57
N GLY A 176 15.69 21.84 -11.71
CA GLY A 176 15.09 23.19 -11.83
C GLY A 176 13.56 23.25 -11.73
N LYS A 177 12.87 22.08 -11.61
CA LYS A 177 11.41 21.99 -11.54
C LYS A 177 10.93 21.24 -10.28
N ARG A 178 11.81 21.03 -9.30
CA ARG A 178 11.48 20.33 -8.04
C ARG A 178 10.60 21.18 -7.16
N PHE A 179 9.63 20.54 -6.52
CA PHE A 179 8.84 21.15 -5.47
C PHE A 179 9.56 21.01 -4.13
N THR A 180 9.30 21.93 -3.22
CA THR A 180 9.95 21.95 -1.90
C THR A 180 9.35 20.88 -1.00
N THR A 181 10.20 20.06 -0.39
CA THR A 181 9.81 19.15 0.68
C THR A 181 10.14 19.78 2.03
N SER A 182 9.27 19.65 3.02
CA SER A 182 9.48 20.17 4.37
C SER A 182 10.78 19.62 4.98
N ILE A 183 11.64 20.51 5.47
CA ILE A 183 12.90 20.14 6.16
C ILE A 183 12.58 19.28 7.38
N LYS A 184 11.56 19.63 8.19
CA LYS A 184 11.14 18.85 9.36
C LYS A 184 10.76 17.40 8.98
N LEU A 185 10.12 17.21 7.83
CA LEU A 185 9.77 15.88 7.37
C LEU A 185 11.01 15.09 6.92
N LEU A 186 11.97 15.75 6.27
CA LEU A 186 13.23 15.12 5.86
C LEU A 186 14.10 14.75 7.08
N ASP A 187 14.09 15.58 8.12
CA ASP A 187 14.80 15.29 9.37
C ASP A 187 14.16 14.09 10.09
N ALA A 188 12.82 14.02 10.16
CA ALA A 188 12.13 12.86 10.70
C ALA A 188 12.42 11.57 9.90
N PHE A 189 12.63 11.66 8.58
CA PHE A 189 13.08 10.50 7.79
C PHE A 189 14.49 10.04 8.19
N ARG A 190 15.40 10.97 8.51
CA ARG A 190 16.77 10.65 8.96
C ARG A 190 16.82 10.05 10.36
N GLU A 191 15.84 10.39 11.21
CA GLU A 191 15.73 9.88 12.57
C GLU A 191 15.09 8.50 12.66
N ASN A 192 14.33 8.08 11.63
CA ASN A 192 13.65 6.80 11.64
C ASN A 192 14.51 5.68 11.00
N PRO A 193 14.80 4.55 11.70
CA PRO A 193 15.70 3.49 11.24
C PRO A 193 15.32 2.86 9.90
N PHE A 194 14.03 2.84 9.54
CA PHE A 194 13.56 2.30 8.26
C PHE A 194 13.73 3.26 7.09
N LEU A 195 13.77 4.57 7.37
CA LEU A 195 13.84 5.65 6.38
C LEU A 195 15.20 6.35 6.37
N ASP A 196 16.05 6.15 7.39
CA ASP A 196 17.43 6.67 7.45
C ASP A 196 18.31 6.01 6.38
N ASN A 197 18.11 6.47 5.16
CA ASN A 197 18.81 6.01 3.97
C ASN A 197 18.97 7.20 3.02
N PRO A 198 20.20 7.53 2.58
CA PRO A 198 20.43 8.64 1.65
C PRO A 198 19.58 8.58 0.38
N LYS A 199 19.26 7.37 -0.09
CA LYS A 199 18.38 7.16 -1.24
C LYS A 199 16.93 7.54 -0.92
N SER A 200 16.41 7.17 0.26
CA SER A 200 15.05 7.50 0.70
C SER A 200 14.86 9.02 0.81
N VAL A 201 15.76 9.70 1.52
CA VAL A 201 15.73 11.16 1.72
C VAL A 201 15.86 11.90 0.38
N ARG A 202 16.78 11.48 -0.49
CA ARG A 202 16.91 12.05 -1.84
C ARG A 202 15.64 11.88 -2.66
N MET A 203 15.05 10.68 -2.67
CA MET A 203 13.82 10.44 -3.40
C MET A 203 12.64 11.24 -2.83
N ALA A 204 12.57 11.45 -1.51
CA ALA A 204 11.56 12.30 -0.91
C ALA A 204 11.62 13.75 -1.41
N GLN A 205 12.80 14.25 -1.74
CA GLN A 205 12.98 15.58 -2.36
C GLN A 205 12.68 15.57 -3.87
N GLU A 206 13.21 14.58 -4.59
CA GLU A 206 13.13 14.51 -6.05
C GLU A 206 11.71 14.21 -6.55
N HIS A 207 10.96 13.38 -5.81
CA HIS A 207 9.65 12.90 -6.21
C HIS A 207 8.49 13.79 -5.70
N MET A 208 8.77 14.87 -4.94
CA MET A 208 7.72 15.81 -4.53
C MET A 208 7.08 16.47 -5.75
N GLY A 209 5.75 16.46 -5.82
CA GLY A 209 4.97 16.95 -6.95
C GLY A 209 4.90 15.97 -8.14
N THR A 210 5.21 14.66 -7.97
CA THR A 210 5.10 13.66 -9.03
C THR A 210 3.97 12.68 -8.79
N GLN A 211 3.33 12.20 -9.86
CA GLN A 211 2.19 11.27 -9.75
C GLN A 211 2.56 9.81 -10.05
N GLY A 212 3.60 9.56 -10.87
CA GLY A 212 4.02 8.21 -11.21
C GLY A 212 3.44 7.69 -12.50
N ASP A 213 3.12 6.41 -12.55
CA ASP A 213 2.68 5.70 -13.74
C ASP A 213 1.55 4.70 -13.44
N GLY A 214 1.16 3.93 -14.45
CA GLY A 214 0.08 2.96 -14.34
C GLY A 214 -1.28 3.64 -14.17
N ASN A 215 -2.04 3.21 -13.14
CA ASN A 215 -3.38 3.73 -12.84
C ASN A 215 -3.40 5.07 -12.08
N HIS A 216 -2.26 5.70 -11.87
CA HIS A 216 -2.21 7.03 -11.28
C HIS A 216 -2.73 8.09 -12.26
N PHE A 217 -3.52 9.03 -11.73
CA PHE A 217 -4.18 10.04 -12.56
C PHE A 217 -4.32 11.39 -11.86
N LEU A 218 -4.57 12.41 -12.68
CA LEU A 218 -5.18 13.66 -12.28
C LEU A 218 -6.50 13.79 -13.06
N PHE A 219 -7.59 13.98 -12.37
CA PHE A 219 -8.94 14.04 -12.90
C PHE A 219 -9.55 15.42 -12.59
N VAL A 220 -10.31 15.95 -13.53
CA VAL A 220 -11.11 17.17 -13.35
C VAL A 220 -12.55 16.82 -13.68
N GLY A 221 -13.47 17.21 -12.79
CA GLY A 221 -14.88 16.91 -12.97
C GLY A 221 -15.77 17.93 -12.28
N ARG A 222 -17.08 17.66 -12.27
CA ARG A 222 -18.09 18.49 -11.62
C ARG A 222 -18.92 17.68 -10.62
N SER A 223 -19.10 18.23 -9.43
CA SER A 223 -20.02 17.70 -8.42
C SER A 223 -21.46 17.75 -8.96
N ARG A 224 -22.17 16.62 -8.89
CA ARG A 224 -23.60 16.56 -9.21
C ARG A 224 -24.43 17.38 -8.23
N LYS A 225 -24.03 17.38 -6.96
CA LYS A 225 -24.73 18.04 -5.86
C LYS A 225 -24.63 19.55 -5.93
N THR A 226 -23.47 20.09 -6.29
CA THR A 226 -23.21 21.53 -6.22
C THR A 226 -22.96 22.19 -7.59
N GLY A 227 -22.68 21.42 -8.64
CA GLY A 227 -22.24 21.93 -9.94
C GLY A 227 -20.82 22.50 -9.94
N ARG A 228 -20.12 22.50 -8.79
CA ARG A 228 -18.76 23.05 -8.64
C ARG A 228 -17.72 22.15 -9.27
N THR A 229 -16.68 22.75 -9.78
CA THR A 229 -15.54 22.02 -10.37
C THR A 229 -14.67 21.45 -9.25
N ALA A 230 -14.19 20.22 -9.44
CA ALA A 230 -13.27 19.58 -8.54
C ALA A 230 -12.06 19.01 -9.29
N ILE A 231 -10.90 19.05 -8.64
CA ILE A 231 -9.70 18.31 -9.05
C ILE A 231 -9.52 17.11 -8.12
N VAL A 232 -9.23 15.96 -8.72
CA VAL A 232 -8.91 14.72 -7.97
C VAL A 232 -7.57 14.19 -8.44
N THR A 233 -6.71 13.79 -7.50
CA THR A 233 -5.45 13.10 -7.83
C THR A 233 -5.39 11.73 -7.16
N HIS A 234 -4.82 10.76 -7.87
CA HIS A 234 -4.57 9.40 -7.40
C HIS A 234 -3.09 9.07 -7.61
N HIS A 235 -2.38 8.84 -6.52
CA HIS A 235 -1.00 8.35 -6.53
C HIS A 235 -0.58 7.86 -5.14
N GLY A 236 0.52 7.09 -5.09
CA GLY A 236 1.09 6.58 -3.84
C GLY A 236 2.35 7.34 -3.39
N SER A 237 3.11 6.71 -2.50
CA SER A 237 4.30 7.27 -1.85
C SER A 237 5.56 7.26 -2.71
N ARG A 238 5.45 6.90 -3.97
CA ARG A 238 6.54 6.97 -4.94
C ARG A 238 7.82 6.25 -4.45
N GLY A 239 9.01 6.82 -4.74
CA GLY A 239 10.30 6.25 -4.37
C GLY A 239 10.53 6.01 -2.88
N PRO A 240 10.16 6.94 -1.98
CA PRO A 240 10.30 6.74 -0.54
C PRO A 240 9.57 5.51 -0.02
N GLY A 241 8.30 5.31 -0.41
CA GLY A 241 7.53 4.12 -0.03
C GLY A 241 8.10 2.83 -0.60
N ALA A 242 8.62 2.86 -1.84
CA ALA A 242 9.27 1.67 -2.41
C ALA A 242 10.55 1.26 -1.64
N VAL A 243 11.27 2.21 -1.06
CA VAL A 243 12.43 1.94 -0.17
C VAL A 243 11.94 1.33 1.14
N LEU A 244 10.93 1.95 1.77
CA LEU A 244 10.33 1.43 3.01
C LEU A 244 9.78 0.01 2.83
N TYR A 245 9.04 -0.26 1.76
CA TYR A 245 8.53 -1.59 1.45
C TYR A 245 9.62 -2.66 1.44
N LYS A 246 10.72 -2.41 0.70
CA LYS A 246 11.83 -3.35 0.61
C LYS A 246 12.51 -3.59 1.95
N HIS A 247 12.69 -2.55 2.76
CA HIS A 247 13.27 -2.65 4.09
C HIS A 247 12.32 -3.41 5.03
N GLY A 248 11.05 -3.05 5.06
CA GLY A 248 10.03 -3.73 5.86
C GLY A 248 9.93 -5.22 5.54
N MET A 249 9.89 -5.59 4.25
CA MET A 249 9.89 -7.00 3.83
C MET A 249 11.17 -7.75 4.27
N HIS A 250 12.33 -7.08 4.26
CA HIS A 250 13.58 -7.69 4.73
C HIS A 250 13.55 -7.96 6.24
N VAL A 251 13.06 -7.02 7.03
CA VAL A 251 12.94 -7.18 8.49
C VAL A 251 11.88 -8.23 8.83
N ALA A 252 10.70 -8.15 8.19
CA ALA A 252 9.63 -9.13 8.38
C ALA A 252 10.07 -10.57 8.06
N GLU A 253 10.89 -10.76 7.02
CA GLU A 253 11.44 -12.08 6.66
C GLU A 253 12.35 -12.66 7.74
N LYS A 254 13.06 -11.83 8.50
CA LYS A 254 13.86 -12.31 9.65
C LYS A 254 12.94 -12.86 10.74
N PHE A 255 11.91 -12.11 11.11
CA PHE A 255 10.90 -12.54 12.08
C PHE A 255 10.17 -13.80 11.63
N ARG A 256 9.75 -13.86 10.35
CA ARG A 256 9.07 -15.03 9.80
C ARG A 256 9.90 -16.31 9.99
N LYS A 257 11.19 -16.27 9.66
CA LYS A 257 12.08 -17.44 9.82
C LYS A 257 12.19 -17.93 11.27
N GLU A 258 12.03 -17.03 12.21
CA GLU A 258 12.12 -17.33 13.63
C GLU A 258 10.78 -17.73 14.23
N LEU A 259 9.71 -17.01 13.87
CA LEU A 259 8.40 -17.15 14.50
C LEU A 259 7.49 -18.14 13.77
N SER A 260 7.56 -18.23 12.44
CA SER A 260 6.68 -19.10 11.64
C SER A 260 7.32 -19.43 10.29
N PRO A 261 8.27 -20.38 10.24
CA PRO A 261 8.99 -20.74 9.01
C PRO A 261 8.09 -21.19 7.87
N GLU A 262 6.96 -21.82 8.19
CA GLU A 262 5.96 -22.32 7.24
C GLU A 262 5.12 -21.20 6.56
N THR A 263 5.03 -20.02 7.18
CA THR A 263 4.32 -18.89 6.58
C THR A 263 4.99 -18.47 5.27
N ALA A 264 4.21 -18.19 4.24
CA ALA A 264 4.71 -17.72 2.97
C ALA A 264 5.43 -16.36 3.12
N LYS A 265 6.54 -16.17 2.37
CA LYS A 265 7.39 -14.99 2.49
C LYS A 265 6.63 -13.67 2.29
N GLN A 266 5.67 -13.62 1.37
CA GLN A 266 4.84 -12.44 1.13
C GLN A 266 3.93 -12.08 2.33
N ASN A 267 3.70 -13.04 3.23
CA ASN A 267 2.88 -12.86 4.43
C ASN A 267 3.73 -12.73 5.71
N ALA A 268 5.02 -12.49 5.56
CA ALA A 268 5.92 -12.18 6.67
C ALA A 268 5.44 -10.92 7.43
N TRP A 269 5.67 -10.87 8.74
CA TRP A 269 5.28 -9.74 9.58
C TRP A 269 6.37 -9.28 10.52
N ILE A 270 6.22 -8.08 11.01
CA ILE A 270 7.01 -7.49 12.08
C ILE A 270 6.09 -7.44 13.30
N PRO A 271 6.41 -8.08 14.44
CA PRO A 271 5.61 -7.96 15.67
C PRO A 271 5.57 -6.50 16.13
N ALA A 272 4.37 -5.97 16.35
CA ALA A 272 4.18 -4.54 16.57
C ALA A 272 4.66 -4.05 17.95
N ASP A 273 4.84 -4.95 18.91
CA ASP A 273 5.36 -4.68 20.25
C ASP A 273 6.89 -4.69 20.34
N THR A 274 7.59 -5.04 19.26
CA THR A 274 9.05 -4.93 19.15
C THR A 274 9.50 -3.49 18.86
N GLU A 275 10.77 -3.20 18.99
CA GLU A 275 11.37 -1.92 18.57
C GLU A 275 11.18 -1.72 17.07
N GLU A 276 11.51 -2.74 16.27
CA GLU A 276 11.34 -2.72 14.81
C GLU A 276 9.86 -2.52 14.41
N GLY A 277 8.91 -3.09 15.18
CA GLY A 277 7.48 -2.90 14.93
C GLY A 277 7.03 -1.46 15.16
N ARG A 278 7.50 -0.82 16.23
CA ARG A 278 7.23 0.60 16.52
C ARG A 278 7.86 1.52 15.48
N ASP A 279 9.11 1.28 15.13
CA ASP A 279 9.85 2.06 14.13
C ASP A 279 9.21 1.95 12.74
N TYR A 280 8.78 0.75 12.37
CA TYR A 280 8.09 0.52 11.10
C TYR A 280 6.70 1.20 11.07
N TRP A 281 5.95 1.14 12.17
CA TRP A 281 4.69 1.87 12.30
C TRP A 281 4.88 3.37 12.15
N GLU A 282 5.91 3.95 12.79
CA GLU A 282 6.24 5.35 12.65
C GLU A 282 6.66 5.70 11.22
N ALA A 283 7.47 4.85 10.57
CA ALA A 283 7.87 5.02 9.18
C ALA A 283 6.65 5.07 8.25
N LEU A 284 5.63 4.22 8.47
CA LEU A 284 4.36 4.26 7.73
C LEU A 284 3.67 5.62 7.91
N GLN A 285 3.62 6.18 9.15
CA GLN A 285 3.02 7.48 9.40
C GLN A 285 3.81 8.63 8.74
N LEU A 286 5.13 8.54 8.68
CA LEU A 286 5.98 9.52 7.97
C LEU A 286 5.75 9.47 6.47
N ILE A 287 5.65 8.28 5.88
CA ILE A 287 5.30 8.09 4.46
C ILE A 287 3.90 8.65 4.17
N ARG A 288 2.93 8.44 5.06
CA ARG A 288 1.58 8.99 4.95
C ARG A 288 1.62 10.53 4.90
N LYS A 289 2.36 11.16 5.81
CA LYS A 289 2.54 12.63 5.82
C LYS A 289 3.20 13.13 4.53
N TRP A 290 4.20 12.41 4.04
CA TRP A 290 4.88 12.76 2.79
C TRP A 290 3.92 12.65 1.58
N THR A 291 3.14 11.57 1.49
CA THR A 291 2.20 11.35 0.39
C THR A 291 1.11 12.42 0.36
N LYS A 292 0.55 12.78 1.53
CA LYS A 292 -0.41 13.89 1.64
C LYS A 292 0.21 15.21 1.18
N ALA A 293 1.46 15.49 1.57
CA ALA A 293 2.16 16.69 1.13
C ALA A 293 2.38 16.70 -0.38
N ASN A 294 2.63 15.52 -0.99
CA ASN A 294 2.78 15.37 -2.44
C ASN A 294 1.47 15.72 -3.18
N HIS A 295 0.32 15.18 -2.74
CA HIS A 295 -0.99 15.58 -3.27
C HIS A 295 -1.23 17.08 -3.14
N ASN A 296 -1.01 17.63 -1.94
CA ASN A 296 -1.20 19.05 -1.68
C ASN A 296 -0.35 19.93 -2.62
N ALA A 297 0.90 19.55 -2.87
CA ALA A 297 1.79 20.29 -3.76
C ALA A 297 1.27 20.31 -5.20
N ILE A 298 0.73 19.20 -5.70
CA ILE A 298 0.15 19.11 -7.06
C ILE A 298 -1.12 19.95 -7.15
N HIS A 299 -2.03 19.82 -6.18
CA HIS A 299 -3.27 20.60 -6.14
C HIS A 299 -3.00 22.09 -6.04
N GLN A 300 -2.08 22.50 -5.17
CA GLN A 300 -1.71 23.91 -5.00
C GLN A 300 -1.11 24.50 -6.29
N ALA A 301 -0.17 23.78 -6.91
CA ALA A 301 0.40 24.23 -8.18
C ALA A 301 -0.63 24.36 -9.30
N THR A 302 -1.65 23.48 -9.32
CA THR A 302 -2.74 23.56 -10.29
C THR A 302 -3.64 24.77 -10.00
N VAL A 303 -4.00 25.00 -8.74
CA VAL A 303 -4.81 26.17 -8.30
C VAL A 303 -4.13 27.49 -8.71
N GLU A 304 -2.81 27.59 -8.45
CA GLU A 304 -2.02 28.77 -8.80
C GLU A 304 -1.94 28.98 -10.32
N ALA A 305 -1.66 27.92 -11.08
CA ALA A 305 -1.54 27.97 -12.53
C ALA A 305 -2.89 28.31 -13.21
N ALA A 306 -4.00 27.77 -12.68
CA ALA A 306 -5.36 28.04 -13.14
C ALA A 306 -5.92 29.39 -12.62
N ARG A 307 -5.22 30.06 -11.68
CA ARG A 307 -5.65 31.29 -11.03
C ARG A 307 -7.04 31.19 -10.39
N VAL A 308 -7.30 30.04 -9.73
CA VAL A 308 -8.56 29.82 -9.03
C VAL A 308 -8.60 30.65 -7.76
N GLY A 309 -9.59 31.52 -7.62
CA GLY A 309 -9.78 32.38 -6.43
C GLY A 309 -10.69 31.77 -5.36
N ASP A 310 -11.61 30.89 -5.75
CA ASP A 310 -12.58 30.23 -4.86
C ASP A 310 -12.20 28.76 -4.67
N VAL A 311 -11.41 28.48 -3.64
CA VAL A 311 -10.97 27.13 -3.27
C VAL A 311 -11.76 26.70 -2.04
N GLY A 312 -12.58 25.66 -2.20
CA GLY A 312 -13.41 25.10 -1.15
C GLY A 312 -12.71 23.97 -0.37
N GLU A 313 -13.51 22.98 0.01
CA GLU A 313 -13.04 21.85 0.83
C GLU A 313 -11.97 21.01 0.11
N ARG A 314 -11.03 20.47 0.92
CA ARG A 314 -10.05 19.49 0.48
C ARG A 314 -9.98 18.37 1.50
N PHE A 315 -10.13 17.12 1.00
CA PHE A 315 -9.93 15.93 1.83
C PHE A 315 -9.30 14.80 1.01
N TRP A 316 -8.90 13.73 1.69
CA TRP A 316 -8.19 12.62 1.09
C TRP A 316 -8.35 11.34 1.90
N ASN A 317 -8.05 10.20 1.28
CA ASN A 317 -7.99 8.90 1.95
C ASN A 317 -6.97 7.98 1.27
N GLU A 318 -6.37 7.13 2.04
CA GLU A 318 -5.52 6.03 1.60
C GLU A 318 -6.35 4.77 1.33
N HIS A 319 -5.84 3.88 0.45
CA HIS A 319 -6.45 2.58 0.19
C HIS A 319 -5.43 1.43 0.04
N ASN A 320 -4.12 1.71 0.20
CA ASN A 320 -3.05 0.73 0.37
C ASN A 320 -2.27 1.07 1.64
N PHE A 321 -2.85 0.78 2.79
CA PHE A 321 -2.25 1.22 4.04
C PHE A 321 -2.57 0.27 5.20
N VAL A 322 -1.96 0.54 6.36
CA VAL A 322 -2.23 -0.16 7.62
C VAL A 322 -2.89 0.81 8.59
N PHE A 323 -4.03 0.40 9.13
CA PHE A 323 -4.79 1.15 10.11
C PHE A 323 -4.81 0.40 11.44
N LYS A 324 -5.06 1.08 12.55
CA LYS A 324 -4.97 0.47 13.88
C LYS A 324 -6.22 0.77 14.70
N ARG A 325 -6.79 -0.28 15.32
CA ARG A 325 -7.80 -0.19 16.38
C ARG A 325 -7.35 -1.08 17.53
N GLY A 326 -6.95 -0.49 18.68
CA GLY A 326 -6.38 -1.25 19.79
C GLY A 326 -5.09 -1.97 19.41
N ASP A 327 -5.05 -3.28 19.59
CA ASP A 327 -3.94 -4.17 19.24
C ASP A 327 -4.10 -4.86 17.85
N ILE A 328 -5.18 -4.52 17.14
CA ILE A 328 -5.47 -5.04 15.79
C ILE A 328 -4.97 -4.06 14.74
N TYR A 329 -4.24 -4.60 13.77
CA TYR A 329 -3.72 -3.91 12.59
C TYR A 329 -4.50 -4.36 11.36
N TYR A 330 -5.25 -3.42 10.75
CA TYR A 330 -6.05 -3.65 9.56
C TYR A 330 -5.23 -3.29 8.33
N HIS A 331 -4.97 -4.27 7.47
CA HIS A 331 -4.23 -4.11 6.23
C HIS A 331 -5.21 -4.05 5.08
N GLY A 332 -5.36 -2.88 4.45
CA GLY A 332 -6.14 -2.70 3.25
C GLY A 332 -5.24 -2.65 2.01
N LYS A 333 -5.54 -3.46 1.00
CA LYS A 333 -4.93 -3.38 -0.31
C LYS A 333 -5.99 -3.13 -1.37
N GLY A 334 -6.04 -1.89 -1.88
CA GLY A 334 -7.15 -1.46 -2.69
C GLY A 334 -8.47 -1.51 -1.91
N ALA A 335 -8.46 -1.05 -0.67
CA ALA A 335 -9.64 -0.97 0.19
C ALA A 335 -9.59 0.34 0.98
N THR A 336 -10.69 1.08 0.94
CA THR A 336 -10.84 2.41 1.52
C THR A 336 -11.36 2.30 2.95
N PRO A 337 -10.75 2.97 3.96
CA PRO A 337 -11.29 2.97 5.32
C PRO A 337 -12.69 3.62 5.33
N ALA A 338 -13.61 3.01 6.06
CA ALA A 338 -15.02 3.36 6.07
C ALA A 338 -15.56 3.60 7.50
N TRP A 339 -14.72 4.00 8.45
CA TRP A 339 -15.10 4.37 9.81
C TRP A 339 -14.59 5.76 10.18
N ASP A 340 -15.29 6.41 11.07
CA ASP A 340 -14.89 7.72 11.57
C ASP A 340 -13.60 7.63 12.40
N GLY A 341 -12.70 8.59 12.20
CA GLY A 341 -11.46 8.69 12.96
C GLY A 341 -10.42 7.60 12.64
N TYR A 342 -10.47 6.97 11.45
CA TYR A 342 -9.41 6.04 11.01
C TYR A 342 -8.02 6.70 10.97
N ALA A 343 -7.98 8.00 10.88
CA ALA A 343 -6.80 8.85 11.01
C ALA A 343 -7.16 10.18 11.64
N SER A 344 -6.17 10.86 12.26
CA SER A 344 -6.39 12.13 12.95
C SER A 344 -6.87 13.29 12.05
N ASP A 345 -6.72 13.15 10.74
CA ASP A 345 -7.12 14.12 9.73
C ASP A 345 -8.26 13.60 8.82
N ALA A 346 -8.94 12.53 9.23
CA ALA A 346 -10.11 12.02 8.56
C ALA A 346 -11.31 12.98 8.73
N THR A 347 -12.03 13.24 7.63
CA THR A 347 -13.23 14.12 7.61
C THR A 347 -14.53 13.33 7.68
N GLY A 348 -14.46 11.99 7.72
CA GLY A 348 -15.61 11.09 7.60
C GLY A 348 -16.06 10.88 6.14
N LEU A 349 -15.47 11.59 5.18
CA LEU A 349 -15.67 11.39 3.75
C LEU A 349 -14.45 10.72 3.12
N THR A 350 -14.71 9.83 2.19
CA THR A 350 -13.69 9.16 1.38
C THR A 350 -14.08 9.14 -0.09
N LEU A 351 -13.14 8.74 -0.95
CA LEU A 351 -13.25 8.81 -2.39
C LEU A 351 -13.08 7.42 -3.00
N ILE A 352 -13.96 7.10 -3.95
CA ILE A 352 -13.90 5.86 -4.74
C ILE A 352 -13.92 6.22 -6.22
N PRO A 353 -12.76 6.38 -6.89
CA PRO A 353 -12.72 6.58 -8.34
C PRO A 353 -13.03 5.26 -9.07
N LEU A 354 -13.92 5.29 -10.05
CA LEU A 354 -14.29 4.09 -10.80
C LEU A 354 -13.39 3.88 -12.01
N ASN A 355 -13.50 4.71 -13.03
CA ASN A 355 -12.60 4.77 -14.17
C ASN A 355 -12.64 6.17 -14.82
N MET A 356 -11.92 6.38 -15.92
CA MET A 356 -11.77 7.73 -16.51
C MET A 356 -13.03 8.28 -17.18
N SER A 357 -14.01 7.44 -17.52
CA SER A 357 -15.30 7.85 -18.09
C SER A 357 -16.45 7.80 -17.08
N GLU A 358 -16.19 7.37 -15.86
CA GLU A 358 -17.16 7.24 -14.79
C GLU A 358 -16.88 8.22 -13.65
N PRO A 359 -17.87 8.53 -12.80
CA PRO A 359 -17.70 9.47 -11.70
C PRO A 359 -16.68 8.99 -10.66
N VAL A 360 -16.07 9.94 -9.97
CA VAL A 360 -15.47 9.68 -8.66
C VAL A 360 -16.58 9.81 -7.61
N LEU A 361 -16.78 8.76 -6.82
CA LEU A 361 -17.77 8.78 -5.74
C LEU A 361 -17.18 9.48 -4.52
N VAL A 362 -17.97 10.37 -3.91
CA VAL A 362 -17.73 10.88 -2.56
C VAL A 362 -18.64 10.08 -1.63
N VAL A 363 -18.07 9.39 -0.67
CA VAL A 363 -18.82 8.47 0.18
C VAL A 363 -18.56 8.70 1.65
N ARG A 364 -19.56 8.35 2.47
CA ARG A 364 -19.43 8.21 3.92
C ARG A 364 -19.46 6.74 4.28
N GLY A 365 -18.42 6.27 4.93
CA GLY A 365 -18.32 4.87 5.35
C GLY A 365 -19.37 4.48 6.37
N LYS A 366 -19.76 3.21 6.38
CA LYS A 366 -20.77 2.64 7.31
C LYS A 366 -20.16 1.84 8.46
N ASP A 367 -18.84 1.70 8.51
CA ASP A 367 -18.13 0.87 9.50
C ASP A 367 -18.72 -0.55 9.63
N ALA A 368 -19.08 -1.14 8.49
CA ALA A 368 -19.74 -2.43 8.45
C ALA A 368 -18.82 -3.56 8.92
N ASP A 369 -19.26 -4.39 9.85
CA ASP A 369 -18.47 -5.49 10.42
C ASP A 369 -18.02 -6.48 9.34
N HIS A 370 -18.89 -6.83 8.39
CA HIS A 370 -18.58 -7.74 7.29
C HIS A 370 -17.60 -7.12 6.27
N GLY A 371 -17.44 -5.78 6.27
CA GLY A 371 -16.40 -5.06 5.55
C GLY A 371 -15.14 -4.82 6.37
N LEU A 372 -15.09 -5.26 7.64
CA LEU A 372 -14.04 -4.91 8.60
C LEU A 372 -13.82 -3.39 8.71
N GLY A 373 -14.89 -2.60 8.49
CA GLY A 373 -14.81 -1.14 8.46
C GLY A 373 -14.16 -0.60 7.18
N PHE A 374 -14.25 -1.30 6.06
CA PHE A 374 -13.74 -0.85 4.75
C PHE A 374 -14.83 -0.89 3.68
N SER A 375 -14.58 -0.13 2.62
CA SER A 375 -15.31 -0.11 1.36
C SER A 375 -14.33 -0.30 0.18
N PRO A 376 -14.79 -0.55 -1.06
CA PRO A 376 -13.89 -0.66 -2.20
C PRO A 376 -13.13 0.65 -2.45
N HIS A 377 -11.98 0.56 -3.11
CA HIS A 377 -11.18 1.73 -3.46
C HIS A 377 -11.45 2.25 -4.88
N GLY A 378 -12.11 1.47 -5.71
CA GLY A 378 -12.34 1.76 -7.12
C GLY A 378 -13.26 0.73 -7.75
N ALA A 379 -13.21 0.59 -9.07
CA ALA A 379 -14.00 -0.42 -9.78
C ALA A 379 -13.37 -1.83 -9.74
N GLY A 380 -12.04 -1.92 -9.59
CA GLY A 380 -11.32 -3.19 -9.77
C GLY A 380 -11.19 -3.59 -11.23
N ARG A 381 -10.51 -4.71 -11.51
CA ARG A 381 -10.25 -5.19 -12.87
C ARG A 381 -10.85 -6.57 -13.10
N ASN A 382 -11.35 -6.81 -14.30
CA ASN A 382 -11.72 -8.15 -14.73
C ASN A 382 -10.53 -8.97 -15.20
N PHE A 383 -9.49 -8.30 -15.74
CA PHE A 383 -8.32 -8.95 -16.33
C PHE A 383 -7.02 -8.28 -15.87
N SER A 384 -5.92 -9.05 -15.89
CA SER A 384 -4.60 -8.46 -15.80
C SER A 384 -4.36 -7.50 -16.99
N ARG A 385 -3.45 -6.52 -16.80
CA ARG A 385 -3.07 -5.59 -17.88
C ARG A 385 -2.63 -6.29 -19.17
N THR A 386 -1.88 -7.38 -19.04
CA THR A 386 -1.41 -8.17 -20.19
C THR A 386 -2.56 -8.89 -20.89
N GLU A 387 -3.47 -9.48 -20.13
CA GLU A 387 -4.62 -10.18 -20.67
C GLU A 387 -5.58 -9.21 -21.38
N HIS A 388 -5.82 -8.03 -20.79
CA HIS A 388 -6.64 -7.00 -21.43
C HIS A 388 -6.04 -6.59 -22.79
N LYS A 389 -4.72 -6.27 -22.82
CA LYS A 389 -4.02 -5.93 -24.08
C LYS A 389 -4.11 -7.07 -25.12
N ARG A 390 -4.11 -8.33 -24.68
CA ARG A 390 -4.29 -9.50 -25.60
C ARG A 390 -5.70 -9.57 -26.17
N ARG A 391 -6.72 -9.27 -25.36
CA ARG A 391 -8.15 -9.31 -25.75
C ARG A 391 -8.55 -8.20 -26.72
N MET A 392 -7.81 -7.11 -26.78
CA MET A 392 -8.04 -6.02 -27.76
C MET A 392 -7.99 -6.49 -29.22
N GLY A 393 -7.24 -7.57 -29.52
CA GLY A 393 -7.11 -8.09 -30.88
C GLY A 393 -6.48 -7.08 -31.84
N SER A 394 -7.23 -6.69 -32.89
CA SER A 394 -6.79 -5.75 -33.92
C SER A 394 -7.19 -4.29 -33.62
N VAL A 395 -7.93 -4.01 -32.55
CA VAL A 395 -8.32 -2.65 -32.19
C VAL A 395 -7.11 -1.91 -31.65
N THR A 396 -6.87 -0.68 -32.13
CA THR A 396 -5.74 0.12 -31.61
C THR A 396 -6.12 0.82 -30.31
N PRO A 397 -5.12 1.13 -29.45
CA PRO A 397 -5.36 1.91 -28.23
C PRO A 397 -6.10 3.24 -28.47
N GLU A 398 -5.78 3.93 -29.57
CA GLU A 398 -6.40 5.20 -29.94
C GLU A 398 -7.85 5.04 -30.39
N GLN A 399 -8.18 3.94 -31.06
CA GLN A 399 -9.58 3.61 -31.45
C GLN A 399 -10.42 3.31 -30.21
N MET A 400 -9.88 2.53 -29.26
CA MET A 400 -10.56 2.25 -27.98
C MET A 400 -10.75 3.53 -27.18
N LEU A 401 -9.71 4.33 -27.02
CA LEU A 401 -9.79 5.61 -26.29
C LEU A 401 -10.94 6.47 -26.86
N LYS A 402 -10.99 6.64 -28.17
CA LYS A 402 -12.04 7.43 -28.82
C LYS A 402 -13.46 6.89 -28.55
N ALA A 403 -13.61 5.56 -28.59
CA ALA A 403 -14.91 4.92 -28.40
C ALA A 403 -15.37 4.95 -26.92
N GLU A 404 -14.43 4.79 -25.99
CA GLU A 404 -14.75 4.63 -24.57
C GLU A 404 -14.76 5.95 -23.77
N THR A 405 -14.25 7.05 -24.36
CA THR A 405 -14.15 8.35 -23.70
C THR A 405 -14.73 9.48 -24.56
N GLU A 406 -15.75 9.17 -25.37
CA GLU A 406 -16.41 10.17 -26.22
C GLU A 406 -16.94 11.35 -25.38
N GLY A 407 -16.60 12.57 -25.80
CA GLY A 407 -16.99 13.80 -25.11
C GLY A 407 -16.10 14.20 -23.92
N LEU A 408 -15.09 13.40 -23.56
CA LEU A 408 -14.16 13.71 -22.48
C LEU A 408 -12.80 14.18 -22.99
N ASP A 409 -12.13 15.04 -22.21
CA ASP A 409 -10.75 15.48 -22.49
C ASP A 409 -9.74 14.57 -21.77
N VAL A 410 -9.43 13.42 -22.38
CA VAL A 410 -8.47 12.45 -21.83
C VAL A 410 -7.10 12.65 -22.43
N ARG A 411 -6.10 12.82 -21.58
CA ARG A 411 -4.72 13.12 -21.96
C ARG A 411 -3.74 12.10 -21.41
N PHE A 412 -2.72 11.76 -22.17
CA PHE A 412 -1.61 10.91 -21.75
C PHE A 412 -0.31 11.71 -21.73
N HIS A 413 0.32 11.84 -20.56
CA HIS A 413 1.52 12.66 -20.36
C HIS A 413 2.70 12.22 -21.23
N ALA A 414 2.89 10.90 -21.40
CA ALA A 414 3.93 10.33 -22.27
C ALA A 414 3.57 10.34 -23.75
N GLY A 415 2.39 10.79 -24.14
CA GLY A 415 1.89 10.87 -25.50
C GLY A 415 1.38 9.56 -26.10
N GLY A 416 1.66 8.40 -25.50
CA GLY A 416 1.13 7.10 -25.92
C GLY A 416 -0.06 6.68 -25.04
N VAL A 417 -1.12 6.15 -25.67
CA VAL A 417 -2.28 5.62 -24.95
C VAL A 417 -1.92 4.31 -24.25
N ASP A 418 -2.09 4.24 -22.94
CA ASP A 418 -2.04 2.97 -22.22
C ASP A 418 -3.42 2.30 -22.21
N ALA A 419 -3.63 1.39 -23.14
CA ALA A 419 -4.89 0.68 -23.28
C ALA A 419 -5.28 -0.12 -22.02
N SER A 420 -4.30 -0.49 -21.18
CA SER A 420 -4.61 -1.21 -19.94
C SER A 420 -5.24 -0.33 -18.85
N GLU A 421 -5.34 0.97 -19.07
CA GLU A 421 -6.00 1.91 -18.16
C GLU A 421 -7.31 2.48 -18.73
N LEU A 422 -7.74 2.01 -19.91
CA LEU A 422 -9.03 2.40 -20.50
C LEU A 422 -10.22 1.78 -19.76
N PRO A 423 -11.42 2.36 -19.84
CA PRO A 423 -12.61 1.91 -19.10
C PRO A 423 -12.91 0.42 -19.19
N SER A 424 -12.79 -0.19 -20.37
CA SER A 424 -13.03 -1.62 -20.59
C SER A 424 -12.08 -2.56 -19.84
N SER A 425 -10.98 -2.05 -19.26
CA SER A 425 -10.08 -2.84 -18.41
C SER A 425 -10.58 -3.00 -16.97
N TYR A 426 -11.63 -2.29 -16.60
CA TYR A 426 -12.22 -2.28 -15.26
C TYR A 426 -13.55 -3.02 -15.23
N LYS A 427 -14.02 -3.38 -14.03
CA LYS A 427 -15.36 -3.93 -13.83
C LYS A 427 -16.43 -2.89 -14.17
N ASN A 428 -17.64 -3.36 -14.41
CA ASN A 428 -18.77 -2.47 -14.63
C ASN A 428 -19.02 -1.57 -13.42
N ALA A 429 -19.01 -0.26 -13.63
CA ALA A 429 -19.12 0.75 -12.58
C ALA A 429 -20.48 0.69 -11.87
N ASP A 430 -21.58 0.50 -12.61
CA ASP A 430 -22.93 0.43 -12.04
C ASP A 430 -23.06 -0.78 -11.11
N ASN A 431 -22.48 -1.95 -11.48
CA ASN A 431 -22.47 -3.14 -10.64
C ASN A 431 -21.69 -2.91 -9.34
N VAL A 432 -20.53 -2.27 -9.42
CA VAL A 432 -19.75 -1.93 -8.21
C VAL A 432 -20.53 -0.99 -7.31
N VAL A 433 -21.15 0.05 -7.86
CA VAL A 433 -22.01 1.01 -7.12
C VAL A 433 -23.22 0.29 -6.50
N ALA A 434 -23.87 -0.62 -7.24
CA ALA A 434 -24.99 -1.40 -6.72
C ALA A 434 -24.55 -2.28 -5.54
N GLN A 435 -23.39 -2.92 -5.63
CA GLN A 435 -22.85 -3.78 -4.57
C GLN A 435 -22.39 -2.97 -3.33
N ILE A 436 -21.82 -1.76 -3.49
CA ILE A 436 -21.54 -0.87 -2.35
C ILE A 436 -22.81 -0.60 -1.54
N LYS A 437 -23.95 -0.39 -2.22
CA LYS A 437 -25.25 -0.13 -1.59
C LYS A 437 -25.86 -1.41 -1.02
N SER A 438 -25.87 -2.53 -1.75
CA SER A 438 -26.50 -3.78 -1.31
C SER A 438 -25.81 -4.40 -0.10
N TYR A 439 -24.48 -4.27 -0.02
CA TYR A 439 -23.70 -4.67 1.14
C TYR A 439 -23.59 -3.58 2.22
N ASP A 440 -24.25 -2.43 2.05
CA ASP A 440 -24.21 -1.30 3.00
C ASP A 440 -22.79 -0.93 3.47
N LEU A 441 -21.83 -0.92 2.56
CA LEU A 441 -20.42 -0.61 2.85
C LEU A 441 -20.17 0.89 3.03
N ALA A 442 -20.90 1.70 2.26
CA ALA A 442 -20.82 3.16 2.30
C ALA A 442 -22.09 3.81 1.75
N GLU A 443 -22.37 5.03 2.21
CA GLU A 443 -23.40 5.91 1.66
C GLU A 443 -22.78 6.87 0.66
N ILE A 444 -23.38 6.98 -0.54
CA ILE A 444 -22.88 7.88 -1.57
C ILE A 444 -23.45 9.27 -1.32
N GLU A 445 -22.59 10.22 -0.99
CA GLU A 445 -22.92 11.61 -0.69
C GLU A 445 -22.94 12.49 -1.95
N ASP A 446 -22.05 12.18 -2.92
CA ASP A 446 -21.96 12.93 -4.18
C ASP A 446 -21.26 12.09 -5.27
N TYR A 447 -21.43 12.53 -6.50
CA TYR A 447 -20.76 12.04 -7.69
C TYR A 447 -20.01 13.19 -8.35
N ILE A 448 -18.73 13.03 -8.63
CA ILE A 448 -17.94 13.98 -9.40
C ILE A 448 -17.88 13.49 -10.84
N ASP A 449 -18.76 14.00 -11.68
CA ASP A 449 -18.85 13.63 -13.09
C ASP A 449 -17.59 14.04 -13.86
N PRO A 450 -17.06 13.20 -14.76
CA PRO A 450 -15.84 13.48 -15.50
C PRO A 450 -16.01 14.62 -16.50
N TYR A 451 -15.09 15.57 -16.48
CA TYR A 451 -14.78 16.47 -17.59
C TYR A 451 -13.61 15.90 -18.40
N GLY A 452 -12.58 15.43 -17.72
CA GLY A 452 -11.40 14.84 -18.32
C GLY A 452 -10.33 14.46 -17.30
N CYS A 453 -9.27 13.85 -17.80
CA CYS A 453 -8.16 13.41 -16.95
C CYS A 453 -6.81 13.43 -17.65
N ILE A 454 -5.75 13.35 -16.86
CA ILE A 454 -4.38 13.17 -17.30
C ILE A 454 -3.85 11.87 -16.70
N MET A 455 -3.41 10.96 -17.57
CA MET A 455 -2.80 9.67 -17.22
C MET A 455 -1.31 9.67 -17.54
N ALA A 456 -0.56 8.73 -17.01
CA ALA A 456 0.86 8.57 -17.33
C ALA A 456 1.09 8.30 -18.82
N GLY A 457 0.38 7.35 -19.37
CA GLY A 457 0.54 6.87 -20.75
C GLY A 457 1.58 5.76 -20.90
N ASP A 458 1.58 5.12 -22.06
CA ASP A 458 2.51 4.03 -22.39
C ASP A 458 3.83 4.62 -22.92
N VAL A 459 4.90 4.43 -22.16
CA VAL A 459 6.26 4.82 -22.58
C VAL A 459 6.92 3.60 -23.23
N PRO A 460 7.27 3.67 -24.52
CA PRO A 460 8.02 2.57 -25.13
C PRO A 460 9.28 2.28 -24.33
N PRO A 461 9.58 1.01 -24.01
CA PRO A 461 10.77 0.67 -23.25
C PRO A 461 12.02 1.24 -23.92
N PHE A 462 12.85 1.98 -23.17
CA PHE A 462 14.05 2.67 -23.69
C PHE A 462 15.01 1.75 -24.45
N TRP A 463 14.99 0.44 -24.18
CA TRP A 463 15.79 -0.54 -24.93
C TRP A 463 15.28 -0.81 -26.36
N LYS A 464 14.01 -0.52 -26.68
CA LYS A 464 13.50 -0.58 -28.06
C LYS A 464 14.11 0.51 -28.93
N ASN A 465 14.44 1.66 -28.34
CA ASN A 465 15.07 2.78 -29.06
C ASN A 465 16.57 2.56 -29.30
N LYS A 466 17.28 1.76 -28.48
CA LYS A 466 18.70 1.42 -28.70
C LYS A 466 18.93 0.52 -29.93
N LYS A 467 17.93 -0.25 -30.38
CA LYS A 467 18.04 -1.09 -31.58
C LYS A 467 17.90 -0.31 -32.89
N LYS A 468 17.28 0.88 -32.89
CA LYS A 468 17.17 1.74 -34.09
C LYS A 468 18.42 2.56 -34.39
N GLY A 469 19.32 2.75 -33.44
CA GLY A 469 20.57 3.50 -33.59
C GLY A 469 21.81 2.64 -33.95
N ARG A 470 21.62 1.33 -34.21
CA ARG A 470 22.69 0.38 -34.58
C ARG A 470 22.44 -0.30 -35.93
N ARG A 471 21.75 0.35 -36.85
CA ARG A 471 21.70 -0.03 -38.29
C ARG A 471 22.25 1.07 -39.16
#